data_475c61d79e8d92c5b5a5dcd2747370be
#
_entry.id   475c61d79e8d92c5b5a5dcd2747370be
#
_cell.length_a   1.000
_cell.length_b   1.000
_cell.length_c   1.000
_cell.angle_alpha   90.00
_cell.angle_beta   90.00
_cell.angle_gamma   90.00
#
_symmetry.space_group_name_H-M   'P 1'
#
loop_
_entity.id
_entity.type
_entity.pdbx_description
1 polymer ?
#
loop_
_entity_poly.entity_id
_entity_poly.type
_entity_poly.pdbx_seq_one_letter_code
_entity_poly.pdbx_strand_id
1 'polypeptide(L)'
;MQARSEKQMNEMLGAYAAYTKAMRDSGALVAGDRLQPSANATTVSTANGKNKVLNGPYAETKEQLGGYYIIDVPDLDAALSWAARCPGASHGAMEVRPVWSDCAA
;
A
#
# COMPACT_ATOMS: atom_id res chain seq x y z
N MET A 1 -13.38 4.63 12.98
CA MET A 1 -12.15 5.34 12.58
C MET A 1 -12.37 6.84 12.64
N GLN A 2 -11.49 7.54 13.30
CA GLN A 2 -11.64 8.97 13.44
C GLN A 2 -11.18 9.67 12.18
N ALA A 3 -11.92 10.69 11.78
CA ALA A 3 -11.51 11.55 10.69
C ALA A 3 -10.30 12.38 11.14
N ARG A 4 -9.30 12.50 10.27
CA ARG A 4 -8.16 13.37 10.54
C ARG A 4 -8.58 14.81 10.27
N SER A 5 -7.98 15.74 11.00
CA SER A 5 -8.16 17.16 10.69
C SER A 5 -7.54 17.43 9.32
N GLU A 6 -7.99 18.52 8.68
CA GLU A 6 -7.45 18.94 7.40
C GLU A 6 -5.94 19.17 7.48
N LYS A 7 -5.47 19.77 8.57
CA LYS A 7 -4.05 19.99 8.78
C LYS A 7 -3.29 18.68 8.87
N GLN A 8 -3.79 17.69 9.62
CA GLN A 8 -3.16 16.38 9.74
C GLN A 8 -3.12 15.65 8.40
N MET A 9 -4.19 15.75 7.63
CA MET A 9 -4.24 15.16 6.31
C MET A 9 -3.20 15.77 5.39
N ASN A 10 -3.07 17.10 5.39
CA ASN A 10 -2.10 17.80 4.57
C ASN A 10 -0.66 17.45 4.95
N GLU A 11 -0.39 17.34 6.25
CA GLU A 11 0.93 16.93 6.72
C GLU A 11 1.27 15.52 6.28
N MET A 12 0.31 14.61 6.35
CA MET A 12 0.51 13.24 5.91
C MET A 12 0.76 13.16 4.41
N LEU A 13 -0.02 13.87 3.61
CA LEU A 13 0.17 13.90 2.16
C LEU A 13 1.54 14.47 1.80
N GLY A 14 1.98 15.51 2.52
CA GLY A 14 3.30 16.07 2.31
C GLY A 14 4.42 15.09 2.65
N ALA A 15 4.26 14.34 3.74
CA ALA A 15 5.24 13.32 4.13
C ALA A 15 5.33 12.20 3.11
N TYR A 16 4.18 11.74 2.59
CA TYR A 16 4.17 10.72 1.55
C TYR A 16 4.77 11.24 0.24
N ALA A 17 4.52 12.49 -0.11
CA ALA A 17 5.10 13.08 -1.31
C ALA A 17 6.62 13.13 -1.22
N ALA A 18 7.15 13.52 -0.06
CA ALA A 18 8.60 13.56 0.17
C ALA A 18 9.21 12.17 0.14
N TYR A 19 8.55 11.19 0.75
CA TYR A 19 8.99 9.81 0.75
C TYR A 19 9.03 9.24 -0.68
N THR A 20 7.97 9.46 -1.45
CA THR A 20 7.87 8.99 -2.82
C THR A 20 8.96 9.63 -3.69
N LYS A 21 9.20 10.92 -3.50
CA LYS A 21 10.26 11.62 -4.23
C LYS A 21 11.63 11.04 -3.91
N ALA A 22 11.93 10.80 -2.64
CA ALA A 22 13.20 10.21 -2.24
C ALA A 22 13.39 8.83 -2.86
N MET A 23 12.35 8.02 -2.87
CA MET A 23 12.38 6.69 -3.46
C MET A 23 12.57 6.75 -4.97
N ARG A 24 11.91 7.69 -5.63
CA ARG A 24 12.04 7.89 -7.08
C ARG A 24 13.45 8.36 -7.42
N ASP A 25 13.98 9.33 -6.66
CA ASP A 25 15.30 9.89 -6.92
C ASP A 25 16.41 8.85 -6.72
N SER A 26 16.20 7.89 -5.83
CA SER A 26 17.15 6.80 -5.61
C SER A 26 17.11 5.73 -6.69
N GLY A 27 16.08 5.74 -7.54
CA GLY A 27 15.89 4.72 -8.56
C GLY A 27 15.20 3.46 -8.08
N ALA A 28 14.80 3.41 -6.82
CA ALA A 28 14.15 2.22 -6.25
C ALA A 28 12.69 2.09 -6.64
N LEU A 29 11.99 3.20 -6.89
CA LEU A 29 10.55 3.17 -7.12
C LEU A 29 10.20 2.63 -8.50
N VAL A 30 9.40 1.56 -8.54
CA VAL A 30 8.85 1.01 -9.78
C VAL A 30 7.42 1.50 -9.97
N ALA A 31 6.58 1.35 -8.94
CA ALA A 31 5.19 1.77 -8.98
C ALA A 31 4.65 1.89 -7.57
N GLY A 32 3.52 2.56 -7.44
CA GLY A 32 2.84 2.66 -6.17
C GLY A 32 1.58 3.48 -6.29
N ASP A 33 0.58 3.16 -5.48
CA ASP A 33 -0.67 3.88 -5.47
C ASP A 33 -1.26 3.91 -4.07
N ARG A 34 -1.93 5.00 -3.77
CA ARG A 34 -2.74 5.13 -2.58
C ARG A 34 -4.15 4.64 -2.90
N LEU A 35 -4.72 3.85 -2.01
CA LEU A 35 -6.06 3.31 -2.20
C LEU A 35 -7.10 4.18 -1.49
N GLN A 36 -8.30 4.20 -2.04
CA GLN A 36 -9.44 4.80 -1.36
C GLN A 36 -9.84 3.93 -0.17
N PRO A 37 -10.66 4.47 0.76
CA PRO A 37 -11.09 3.67 1.92
C PRO A 37 -11.72 2.35 1.52
N SER A 38 -11.54 1.32 2.35
CA SER A 38 -12.02 -0.03 2.07
C SER A 38 -13.54 -0.09 1.88
N ALA A 39 -14.29 0.87 2.42
CA ALA A 39 -15.72 0.94 2.20
C ALA A 39 -16.08 1.10 0.71
N ASN A 40 -15.15 1.62 -0.09
CA ASN A 40 -15.36 1.79 -1.54
C ASN A 40 -14.95 0.55 -2.34
N ALA A 41 -14.51 -0.49 -1.67
CA ALA A 41 -14.11 -1.72 -2.34
C ALA A 41 -15.34 -2.52 -2.79
N THR A 42 -15.13 -3.34 -3.80
CA THR A 42 -16.12 -4.31 -4.25
C THR A 42 -15.42 -5.66 -4.34
N THR A 43 -16.02 -6.67 -3.76
CA THR A 43 -15.44 -8.00 -3.74
C THR A 43 -16.20 -8.92 -4.69
N VAL A 44 -15.47 -9.62 -5.53
CA VAL A 44 -16.03 -10.63 -6.44
C VAL A 44 -15.44 -11.98 -6.06
N SER A 45 -16.29 -12.95 -5.87
CA SER A 45 -15.88 -14.33 -5.67
C SER A 45 -16.68 -15.25 -6.59
N THR A 46 -16.10 -16.41 -6.90
CA THR A 46 -16.75 -17.37 -7.77
C THR A 46 -16.91 -18.68 -7.01
N ALA A 47 -18.14 -19.20 -6.97
CA ALA A 47 -18.45 -20.48 -6.37
C ALA A 47 -19.39 -21.22 -7.31
N ASN A 48 -19.10 -22.49 -7.57
CA ASN A 48 -19.92 -23.35 -8.44
C ASN A 48 -20.19 -22.72 -9.82
N GLY A 49 -19.18 -22.04 -10.35
CA GLY A 49 -19.26 -21.38 -11.66
C GLY A 49 -20.06 -20.09 -11.68
N LYS A 50 -20.50 -19.61 -10.53
CA LYS A 50 -21.26 -18.35 -10.43
C LYS A 50 -20.46 -17.28 -9.71
N ASN A 51 -20.54 -16.07 -10.22
CA ASN A 51 -19.90 -14.93 -9.61
C ASN A 51 -20.80 -14.34 -8.52
N LYS A 52 -20.20 -14.02 -7.40
CA LYS A 52 -20.85 -13.31 -6.30
C LYS A 52 -20.16 -11.97 -6.13
N VAL A 53 -20.93 -10.91 -6.20
CA VAL A 53 -20.40 -9.55 -6.06
C VAL A 53 -20.95 -8.94 -4.79
N LEU A 54 -20.05 -8.46 -3.92
CA LEU A 54 -20.43 -7.84 -2.66
C LEU A 54 -19.77 -6.46 -2.58
N ASN A 55 -20.52 -5.49 -2.11
CA ASN A 55 -19.96 -4.16 -1.82
C ASN A 55 -19.17 -4.27 -0.51
N GLY A 56 -17.95 -3.77 -0.54
CA GLY A 56 -17.08 -3.78 0.61
C GLY A 56 -15.86 -4.66 0.40
N PRO A 57 -14.92 -4.66 1.36
CA PRO A 57 -13.69 -5.44 1.25
C PRO A 57 -13.94 -6.92 1.47
N TYR A 58 -13.02 -7.74 0.95
CA TYR A 58 -13.08 -9.20 1.11
C TYR A 58 -13.14 -9.60 2.59
N ALA A 59 -12.39 -8.91 3.42
CA ALA A 59 -12.38 -9.16 4.85
C ALA A 59 -12.45 -7.83 5.60
N GLU A 60 -13.26 -7.78 6.64
CA GLU A 60 -13.30 -6.63 7.54
C GLU A 60 -12.31 -6.89 8.66
N THR A 61 -11.20 -6.15 8.63
CA THR A 61 -10.18 -6.25 9.64
C THR A 61 -9.95 -4.89 10.26
N LYS A 62 -9.37 -4.88 11.44
CA LYS A 62 -9.03 -3.63 12.11
C LYS A 62 -8.04 -2.82 11.29
N GLU A 63 -7.12 -3.49 10.62
CA GLU A 63 -6.14 -2.86 9.73
C GLU A 63 -6.45 -3.27 8.31
N GLN A 64 -6.56 -2.27 7.43
CA GLN A 64 -6.91 -2.47 6.04
C GLN A 64 -5.77 -1.95 5.16
N LEU A 65 -5.59 -2.57 4.00
CA LEU A 65 -4.62 -2.12 3.03
C LEU A 65 -4.98 -0.73 2.53
N GLY A 66 -4.08 0.23 2.74
CA GLY A 66 -4.31 1.61 2.35
C GLY A 66 -3.53 2.05 1.11
N GLY A 67 -2.57 1.25 0.67
CA GLY A 67 -1.76 1.56 -0.49
C GLY A 67 -0.61 0.60 -0.60
N TYR A 68 0.17 0.75 -1.67
CA TYR A 68 1.31 -0.11 -1.89
C TYR A 68 2.40 0.62 -2.67
N TYR A 69 3.62 0.08 -2.59
CA TYR A 69 4.75 0.46 -3.42
C TYR A 69 5.41 -0.81 -3.95
N ILE A 70 5.82 -0.76 -5.21
CA ILE A 70 6.67 -1.78 -5.80
C ILE A 70 8.04 -1.16 -5.98
N ILE A 71 9.05 -1.77 -5.38
CA ILE A 71 10.41 -1.23 -5.40
C ILE A 71 11.38 -2.27 -5.92
N ASP A 72 12.44 -1.78 -6.55
CA ASP A 72 13.53 -2.61 -7.06
C ASP A 72 14.78 -2.29 -6.23
N VAL A 73 15.13 -3.21 -5.35
CA VAL A 73 16.26 -3.06 -4.43
C VAL A 73 17.05 -4.36 -4.38
N PRO A 74 18.33 -4.31 -4.00
CA PRO A 74 19.20 -5.48 -4.10
C PRO A 74 18.89 -6.60 -3.12
N ASP A 75 18.28 -6.30 -1.97
CA ASP A 75 18.05 -7.31 -0.94
C ASP A 75 16.91 -6.91 0.00
N LEU A 76 16.57 -7.82 0.90
CA LEU A 76 15.51 -7.59 1.88
C LEU A 76 15.87 -6.45 2.84
N ASP A 77 17.13 -6.35 3.24
CA ASP A 77 17.53 -5.29 4.17
C ASP A 77 17.28 -3.91 3.59
N ALA A 78 17.55 -3.73 2.30
CA ALA A 78 17.25 -2.47 1.62
C ALA A 78 15.74 -2.22 1.57
N ALA A 79 14.94 -3.26 1.32
CA ALA A 79 13.49 -3.13 1.31
C ALA A 79 12.95 -2.77 2.70
N LEU A 80 13.47 -3.38 3.75
CA LEU A 80 13.06 -3.07 5.12
C LEU A 80 13.44 -1.65 5.52
N SER A 81 14.59 -1.17 5.05
CA SER A 81 15.00 0.21 5.29
C SER A 81 14.01 1.20 4.67
N TRP A 82 13.59 0.95 3.44
CA TRP A 82 12.57 1.80 2.82
C TRP A 82 11.22 1.70 3.54
N ALA A 83 10.81 0.50 3.93
CA ALA A 83 9.55 0.32 4.66
C ALA A 83 9.54 1.09 5.98
N ALA A 84 10.66 1.08 6.71
CA ALA A 84 10.77 1.79 7.98
C ALA A 84 10.68 3.31 7.82
N ARG A 85 11.05 3.84 6.67
CA ARG A 85 10.99 5.27 6.38
C ARG A 85 9.62 5.73 5.92
N CYS A 86 8.73 4.80 5.56
CA CYS A 86 7.40 5.14 5.10
C CYS A 86 6.60 5.82 6.19
N PRO A 87 5.94 6.96 5.93
CA PRO A 87 5.11 7.62 6.94
C PRO A 87 4.05 6.70 7.54
N GLY A 88 3.52 5.76 6.76
CA GLY A 88 2.52 4.81 7.23
C GLY A 88 3.02 3.88 8.31
N ALA A 89 4.33 3.63 8.40
CA ALA A 89 4.89 2.73 9.39
C ALA A 89 4.70 3.25 10.82
N SER A 90 4.59 4.57 11.00
CA SER A 90 4.38 5.16 12.32
C SER A 90 2.92 5.19 12.74
N HIS A 91 1.98 4.96 11.81
CA HIS A 91 0.54 5.00 12.06
C HIS A 91 -0.12 3.65 11.90
N GLY A 92 0.58 2.68 11.37
CA GLY A 92 0.08 1.33 11.13
C GLY A 92 1.26 0.41 10.94
N ALA A 93 1.19 -0.43 9.93
CA ALA A 93 2.24 -1.39 9.65
C ALA A 93 2.56 -1.42 8.16
N MET A 94 3.78 -1.81 7.84
CA MET A 94 4.23 -2.05 6.47
C MET A 94 4.55 -3.52 6.33
N GLU A 95 3.91 -4.17 5.38
CA GLU A 95 4.24 -5.54 5.03
C GLU A 95 5.15 -5.52 3.81
N VAL A 96 6.24 -6.25 3.86
CA VAL A 96 7.17 -6.38 2.74
C VAL A 96 7.07 -7.79 2.20
N ARG A 97 6.82 -7.91 0.90
CA ARG A 97 6.62 -9.20 0.27
C ARG A 97 7.37 -9.26 -1.07
N PRO A 98 8.21 -10.27 -1.28
CA PRO A 98 8.87 -10.40 -2.58
C PRO A 98 7.87 -10.61 -3.71
N VAL A 99 8.17 -10.01 -4.86
CA VAL A 99 7.38 -10.25 -6.06
C VAL A 99 7.98 -11.44 -6.82
N TRP A 100 7.14 -12.27 -7.39
CA TRP A 100 7.61 -13.35 -8.24
C TRP A 100 8.42 -12.80 -9.39
N SER A 101 9.55 -13.43 -9.69
CA SER A 101 10.44 -13.03 -10.77
C SER A 101 10.37 -13.95 -11.98
N ASP A 102 9.42 -14.86 -12.02
CA ASP A 102 9.25 -15.83 -13.09
C ASP A 102 8.86 -15.20 -14.42
N CYS A 103 8.32 -13.98 -14.38
CA CYS A 103 7.97 -13.24 -15.58
C CYS A 103 9.17 -12.55 -16.23
N ALA A 104 10.34 -12.69 -15.66
CA ALA A 104 11.56 -12.04 -16.14
C ALA A 104 12.16 -12.74 -17.38
N ALA A 105 11.37 -13.46 -18.08
CA ALA A 105 11.82 -14.17 -19.27
C ALA A 105 12.33 -13.22 -20.34
#